data_f934f8a45afd05a97455a51bf39052ae
#
_entry.id   f934f8a45afd05a97455a51bf39052ae
#
_cell.length_a   1.000
_cell.length_b   1.000
_cell.length_c   1.000
_cell.angle_alpha   90.00
_cell.angle_beta   90.00
_cell.angle_gamma   90.00
#
_symmetry.space_group_name_H-M   'P 1'
#
loop_
_entity.id
_entity.type
_entity.pdbx_description
1 polymer ?
#
loop_
_entity_poly.entity_id
_entity_poly.type
_entity_poly.pdbx_seq_one_letter_code
_entity_poly.pdbx_strand_id
1 'polypeptide(L)'
;MSLLGLQTIPTSRLKFMTKYFPMEKLYSVHHKSSIITFLLAIIHPLLLFINNPETLRLLNFATAPWRARAALLSLFTMVVLILTSVWREVMKMKYDIWRWVHDGMAFLAIGLGLYHMFKVNYYMSLTYQRVLWLVLTGIWVAVILFIRVARPIIMLKKPYIVDHVKKEYGDSYSLYLRPDGHKGFKIQAGQFAWITKESPFIFRENPFSFSTSSDRDDDLIGFTIKELGDFTSTIKDLQPGDTVYVDGPYGTFNLDEHYDSRLVLIAGGIGSAPVLSILRTMRDRGRCEPVIFFYGNPTWDMVIYREELAELEQDVDCLKVVHVLERPPEVWEGEKGFITADILARHLPEDYKQWEYIFFLCGPMPMIQAVEGALHNLDVVDTKIFSEKYEMA
;
A
#
# COMPACT_ATOMS: atom_id res chain seq x y z
N MET A 1 11.50 9.90 -22.45
CA MET A 1 11.31 8.43 -22.52
C MET A 1 11.83 7.69 -21.29
N SER A 2 13.08 7.92 -20.82
CA SER A 2 13.63 7.23 -19.64
C SER A 2 12.73 7.39 -18.41
N LEU A 3 12.31 8.60 -18.08
CA LEU A 3 11.40 8.87 -16.97
C LEU A 3 10.05 8.17 -17.14
N LEU A 4 9.53 8.09 -18.35
CA LEU A 4 8.25 7.41 -18.62
C LEU A 4 8.35 5.90 -18.35
N GLY A 5 9.44 5.25 -18.79
CA GLY A 5 9.67 3.84 -18.50
C GLY A 5 9.95 3.55 -17.03
N LEU A 6 10.64 4.47 -16.34
CA LEU A 6 10.91 4.34 -14.89
C LEU A 6 9.62 4.36 -14.02
N GLN A 7 8.49 4.89 -14.53
CA GLN A 7 7.22 4.91 -13.79
C GLN A 7 6.72 3.49 -13.43
N THR A 8 7.13 2.47 -14.16
CA THR A 8 6.73 1.07 -13.88
C THR A 8 7.41 0.49 -12.63
N ILE A 9 8.55 1.04 -12.21
CA ILE A 9 9.37 0.48 -11.12
C ILE A 9 8.74 0.72 -9.74
N PRO A 10 8.34 1.93 -9.33
CA PRO A 10 7.75 2.17 -8.00
C PRO A 10 6.47 1.37 -7.76
N THR A 11 5.68 1.14 -8.81
CA THR A 11 4.41 0.41 -8.72
C THR A 11 4.55 -1.11 -8.88
N SER A 12 5.77 -1.60 -9.16
CA SER A 12 6.04 -3.01 -9.45
C SER A 12 6.02 -3.91 -8.21
N ARG A 13 6.04 -3.37 -7.00
CA ARG A 13 6.13 -4.14 -5.74
C ARG A 13 7.30 -5.12 -5.72
N LEU A 14 8.47 -4.71 -6.27
CA LEU A 14 9.68 -5.51 -6.21
C LEU A 14 10.16 -5.63 -4.75
N LYS A 15 10.33 -6.86 -4.27
CA LYS A 15 10.64 -7.14 -2.85
C LYS A 15 11.89 -6.42 -2.34
N PHE A 16 12.91 -6.22 -3.19
CA PHE A 16 14.10 -5.49 -2.79
C PHE A 16 13.82 -3.99 -2.52
N MET A 17 12.82 -3.39 -3.20
CA MET A 17 12.43 -1.99 -2.95
C MET A 17 11.50 -1.87 -1.75
N THR A 18 10.50 -2.76 -1.67
CA THR A 18 9.49 -2.74 -0.61
C THR A 18 10.05 -3.13 0.76
N LYS A 19 11.23 -3.74 0.79
CA LYS A 19 11.97 -4.01 2.03
C LYS A 19 12.49 -2.72 2.68
N TYR A 20 12.89 -1.71 1.88
CA TYR A 20 13.52 -0.49 2.37
C TYR A 20 12.63 0.74 2.29
N PHE A 21 11.60 0.70 1.44
CA PHE A 21 10.71 1.83 1.21
C PHE A 21 9.25 1.44 1.40
N PRO A 22 8.51 2.16 2.26
CA PRO A 22 7.06 1.97 2.38
C PRO A 22 6.36 2.12 1.03
N MET A 23 5.34 1.31 0.79
CA MET A 23 4.59 1.34 -0.48
C MET A 23 3.99 2.71 -0.78
N GLU A 24 3.52 3.41 0.25
CA GLU A 24 3.00 4.78 0.14
C GLU A 24 4.05 5.75 -0.45
N LYS A 25 5.29 5.65 0.04
CA LYS A 25 6.40 6.47 -0.48
C LYS A 25 6.69 6.16 -1.95
N LEU A 26 6.65 4.88 -2.33
CA LEU A 26 6.84 4.45 -3.72
C LEU A 26 5.73 4.99 -4.64
N TYR A 27 4.47 4.93 -4.21
CA TYR A 27 3.36 5.52 -4.96
C TYR A 27 3.42 7.05 -5.03
N SER A 28 3.85 7.71 -3.95
CA SER A 28 4.09 9.16 -3.96
C SER A 28 5.19 9.55 -4.95
N VAL A 29 6.27 8.77 -5.04
CA VAL A 29 7.33 8.96 -6.05
C VAL A 29 6.77 8.77 -7.46
N HIS A 30 5.98 7.71 -7.71
CA HIS A 30 5.30 7.51 -8.98
C HIS A 30 4.43 8.71 -9.35
N HIS A 31 3.58 9.18 -8.44
CA HIS A 31 2.68 10.32 -8.68
C HIS A 31 3.46 11.60 -9.04
N LYS A 32 4.43 12.00 -8.19
CA LYS A 32 5.21 13.22 -8.40
C LYS A 32 6.06 13.17 -9.69
N SER A 33 6.72 12.05 -9.93
CA SER A 33 7.56 11.88 -11.12
C SER A 33 6.72 11.77 -12.41
N SER A 34 5.47 11.28 -12.34
CA SER A 34 4.54 11.28 -13.48
C SER A 34 4.16 12.69 -13.91
N ILE A 35 3.88 13.59 -12.94
CA ILE A 35 3.60 15.01 -13.24
C ILE A 35 4.80 15.66 -13.92
N ILE A 36 6.02 15.46 -13.37
CA ILE A 36 7.25 16.00 -13.97
C ILE A 36 7.45 15.47 -15.40
N THR A 37 7.26 14.17 -15.60
CA THR A 37 7.40 13.52 -16.91
C THR A 37 6.40 14.09 -17.92
N PHE A 38 5.16 14.31 -17.49
CA PHE A 38 4.11 14.91 -18.32
C PHE A 38 4.45 16.35 -18.71
N LEU A 39 4.90 17.19 -17.78
CA LEU A 39 5.32 18.56 -18.06
C LEU A 39 6.47 18.59 -19.06
N LEU A 40 7.48 17.74 -18.91
CA LEU A 40 8.58 17.62 -19.85
C LEU A 40 8.11 17.16 -21.25
N ALA A 41 7.12 16.26 -21.31
CA ALA A 41 6.53 15.81 -22.57
C ALA A 41 5.77 16.93 -23.31
N ILE A 42 5.15 17.87 -22.59
CA ILE A 42 4.53 19.08 -23.18
C ILE A 42 5.57 20.11 -23.58
N ILE A 43 6.56 20.37 -22.74
CA ILE A 43 7.61 21.36 -22.99
C ILE A 43 8.42 21.01 -24.27
N HIS A 44 8.68 19.71 -24.48
CA HIS A 44 9.46 19.26 -25.63
C HIS A 44 8.92 19.77 -27.01
N PRO A 45 7.65 19.55 -27.40
CA PRO A 45 7.13 20.09 -28.67
C PRO A 45 7.03 21.62 -28.66
N LEU A 46 6.74 22.25 -27.51
CA LEU A 46 6.70 23.71 -27.41
C LEU A 46 8.05 24.33 -27.76
N LEU A 47 9.15 23.82 -27.21
CA LEU A 47 10.50 24.26 -27.56
C LEU A 47 10.83 24.03 -29.01
N LEU A 48 10.36 22.90 -29.60
CA LEU A 48 10.55 22.63 -31.02
C LEU A 48 9.84 23.68 -31.91
N PHE A 49 8.60 24.05 -31.55
CA PHE A 49 7.81 25.03 -32.29
C PHE A 49 8.38 26.46 -32.18
N ILE A 50 8.90 26.83 -31.00
CA ILE A 50 9.55 28.12 -30.77
C ILE A 50 10.84 28.22 -31.58
N ASN A 51 11.69 27.19 -31.56
CA ASN A 51 12.97 27.19 -32.24
C ASN A 51 12.85 27.07 -33.77
N ASN A 52 11.79 26.39 -34.25
CA ASN A 52 11.54 26.22 -35.68
C ASN A 52 10.02 26.22 -35.94
N PRO A 53 9.41 27.40 -36.23
CA PRO A 53 7.96 27.53 -36.46
C PRO A 53 7.43 26.66 -37.60
N GLU A 54 8.25 26.30 -38.59
CA GLU A 54 7.89 25.39 -39.68
C GLU A 54 7.43 24.02 -39.17
N THR A 55 7.89 23.62 -37.98
CA THR A 55 7.48 22.37 -37.36
C THR A 55 6.03 22.36 -36.90
N LEU A 56 5.34 23.51 -36.80
CA LEU A 56 3.91 23.60 -36.54
C LEU A 56 3.06 22.79 -37.53
N ARG A 57 3.54 22.66 -38.79
CA ARG A 57 2.89 21.79 -39.80
C ARG A 57 2.77 20.32 -39.34
N LEU A 58 3.61 19.85 -38.40
CA LEU A 58 3.54 18.51 -37.85
C LEU A 58 2.29 18.28 -36.98
N LEU A 59 1.61 19.36 -36.56
CA LEU A 59 0.31 19.28 -35.87
C LEU A 59 -0.83 18.89 -36.82
N ASN A 60 -0.68 19.09 -38.12
CA ASN A 60 -1.67 18.64 -39.09
C ASN A 60 -1.60 17.10 -39.22
N PHE A 61 -2.47 16.41 -38.49
CA PHE A 61 -2.49 14.95 -38.43
C PHE A 61 -2.68 14.30 -39.82
N ALA A 62 -3.38 14.93 -40.75
CA ALA A 62 -3.62 14.37 -42.09
C ALA A 62 -2.36 14.29 -42.94
N THR A 63 -1.47 15.28 -42.83
CA THR A 63 -0.25 15.40 -43.67
C THR A 63 1.05 15.05 -42.92
N ALA A 64 1.03 15.00 -41.61
CA ALA A 64 2.19 14.71 -40.80
C ALA A 64 2.71 13.26 -41.03
N PRO A 65 4.05 13.07 -41.04
CA PRO A 65 4.62 11.73 -41.12
C PRO A 65 4.26 10.87 -39.89
N TRP A 66 4.22 9.55 -40.04
CA TRP A 66 3.83 8.62 -38.98
C TRP A 66 4.59 8.82 -37.65
N ARG A 67 5.88 9.17 -37.72
CA ARG A 67 6.66 9.51 -36.52
C ARG A 67 6.07 10.66 -35.69
N ALA A 68 5.56 11.70 -36.38
CA ALA A 68 4.93 12.86 -35.71
C ALA A 68 3.51 12.52 -35.22
N ARG A 69 2.73 11.76 -35.99
CA ARG A 69 1.42 11.27 -35.60
C ARG A 69 1.53 10.42 -34.30
N ALA A 70 2.54 9.55 -34.23
CA ALA A 70 2.79 8.75 -33.03
C ALA A 70 3.13 9.61 -31.82
N ALA A 71 3.92 10.67 -31.95
CA ALA A 71 4.21 11.62 -30.90
C ALA A 71 2.94 12.34 -30.39
N LEU A 72 2.11 12.84 -31.32
CA LEU A 72 0.85 13.50 -30.99
C LEU A 72 -0.12 12.56 -30.28
N LEU A 73 -0.25 11.32 -30.77
CA LEU A 73 -1.08 10.29 -30.11
C LEU A 73 -0.54 9.90 -28.73
N SER A 74 0.78 9.77 -28.59
CA SER A 74 1.41 9.49 -27.28
C SER A 74 1.10 10.61 -26.28
N LEU A 75 1.28 11.87 -26.69
CA LEU A 75 0.99 13.03 -25.84
C LEU A 75 -0.49 13.11 -25.50
N PHE A 76 -1.38 12.93 -26.47
CA PHE A 76 -2.83 12.90 -26.24
C PHE A 76 -3.21 11.79 -25.24
N THR A 77 -2.65 10.59 -25.41
CA THR A 77 -2.87 9.47 -24.50
C THR A 77 -2.39 9.81 -23.07
N MET A 78 -1.25 10.48 -22.93
CA MET A 78 -0.76 10.94 -21.62
C MET A 78 -1.69 11.99 -21.00
N VAL A 79 -2.24 12.94 -21.80
CA VAL A 79 -3.23 13.91 -21.31
C VAL A 79 -4.45 13.17 -20.74
N VAL A 80 -5.03 12.25 -21.51
CA VAL A 80 -6.21 11.49 -21.05
C VAL A 80 -5.88 10.65 -19.82
N LEU A 81 -4.69 10.03 -19.78
CA LEU A 81 -4.23 9.25 -18.61
C LEU A 81 -4.16 10.13 -17.35
N ILE A 82 -3.58 11.32 -17.43
CA ILE A 82 -3.50 12.26 -16.30
C ILE A 82 -4.91 12.72 -15.88
N LEU A 83 -5.74 13.14 -16.85
CA LEU A 83 -7.10 13.61 -16.58
C LEU A 83 -7.94 12.54 -15.87
N THR A 84 -7.90 11.31 -16.37
CA THR A 84 -8.65 10.20 -15.77
C THR A 84 -8.12 9.80 -14.40
N SER A 85 -6.82 10.02 -14.12
CA SER A 85 -6.22 9.71 -12.82
C SER A 85 -6.53 10.79 -11.78
N VAL A 86 -6.40 12.09 -12.15
CA VAL A 86 -6.64 13.22 -11.22
C VAL A 86 -8.13 13.37 -10.90
N TRP A 87 -9.01 13.16 -11.88
CA TRP A 87 -10.45 13.35 -11.72
C TRP A 87 -11.25 12.04 -11.63
N ARG A 88 -10.60 10.92 -11.30
CA ARG A 88 -11.25 9.61 -11.14
C ARG A 88 -12.53 9.67 -10.30
N GLU A 89 -12.44 10.30 -9.12
CA GLU A 89 -13.55 10.40 -8.18
C GLU A 89 -14.69 11.28 -8.71
N VAL A 90 -14.35 12.43 -9.30
CA VAL A 90 -15.34 13.32 -9.95
C VAL A 90 -16.07 12.59 -11.07
N MET A 91 -15.34 11.76 -11.84
CA MET A 91 -15.90 10.94 -12.92
C MET A 91 -16.63 9.71 -12.39
N LYS A 92 -16.65 9.47 -11.07
CA LYS A 92 -17.24 8.27 -10.42
C LYS A 92 -16.75 6.95 -11.04
N MET A 93 -15.51 6.94 -11.51
CA MET A 93 -14.94 5.76 -12.15
C MET A 93 -14.52 4.74 -11.08
N LYS A 94 -15.05 3.52 -11.16
CA LYS A 94 -14.65 2.42 -10.27
C LYS A 94 -13.14 2.17 -10.41
N TYR A 95 -12.48 1.89 -9.28
CA TYR A 95 -11.02 1.69 -9.22
C TYR A 95 -10.53 0.62 -10.20
N ASP A 96 -11.20 -0.52 -10.29
CA ASP A 96 -10.82 -1.63 -11.18
C ASP A 96 -10.84 -1.20 -12.67
N ILE A 97 -11.89 -0.47 -13.07
CA ILE A 97 -12.02 0.03 -14.45
C ILE A 97 -10.93 1.06 -14.74
N TRP A 98 -10.73 2.00 -13.80
CA TRP A 98 -9.68 3.01 -13.93
C TRP A 98 -8.30 2.37 -14.07
N ARG A 99 -7.98 1.36 -13.26
CA ARG A 99 -6.70 0.66 -13.30
C ARG A 99 -6.43 0.03 -14.66
N TRP A 100 -7.42 -0.66 -15.25
CA TRP A 100 -7.29 -1.22 -16.60
C TRP A 100 -7.10 -0.14 -17.67
N VAL A 101 -7.86 0.94 -17.62
CA VAL A 101 -7.73 2.08 -18.53
C VAL A 101 -6.37 2.73 -18.38
N HIS A 102 -5.93 3.00 -17.14
CA HIS A 102 -4.64 3.59 -16.81
C HIS A 102 -3.48 2.75 -17.38
N ASP A 103 -3.48 1.46 -17.11
CA ASP A 103 -2.45 0.54 -17.59
C ASP A 103 -2.42 0.48 -19.12
N GLY A 104 -3.57 0.32 -19.77
CA GLY A 104 -3.67 0.27 -21.23
C GLY A 104 -3.17 1.56 -21.88
N MET A 105 -3.55 2.72 -21.34
CA MET A 105 -3.09 4.01 -21.84
C MET A 105 -1.60 4.24 -21.57
N ALA A 106 -1.08 3.81 -20.44
CA ALA A 106 0.35 3.89 -20.14
C ALA A 106 1.17 3.08 -21.16
N PHE A 107 0.76 1.83 -21.44
CA PHE A 107 1.41 1.01 -22.47
C PHE A 107 1.33 1.64 -23.86
N LEU A 108 0.18 2.18 -24.23
CA LEU A 108 0.00 2.86 -25.53
C LEU A 108 0.89 4.10 -25.62
N ALA A 109 0.93 4.95 -24.59
CA ALA A 109 1.77 6.14 -24.56
C ALA A 109 3.26 5.79 -24.67
N ILE A 110 3.73 4.80 -23.91
CA ILE A 110 5.12 4.30 -23.95
C ILE A 110 5.45 3.75 -25.34
N GLY A 111 4.61 2.89 -25.90
CA GLY A 111 4.83 2.26 -27.19
C GLY A 111 4.90 3.26 -28.33
N LEU A 112 3.96 4.22 -28.38
CA LEU A 112 3.94 5.30 -29.38
C LEU A 112 5.14 6.25 -29.22
N GLY A 113 5.51 6.58 -27.98
CA GLY A 113 6.68 7.40 -27.68
C GLY A 113 7.99 6.72 -28.06
N LEU A 114 8.14 5.43 -27.82
CA LEU A 114 9.29 4.63 -28.29
C LEU A 114 9.34 4.60 -29.82
N TYR A 115 8.22 4.32 -30.49
CA TYR A 115 8.15 4.36 -31.96
C TYR A 115 8.58 5.72 -32.51
N HIS A 116 8.07 6.84 -31.93
CA HIS A 116 8.49 8.19 -32.30
C HIS A 116 10.01 8.36 -32.15
N MET A 117 10.57 8.03 -31.01
CA MET A 117 12.00 8.16 -30.72
C MET A 117 12.85 7.35 -31.69
N PHE A 118 12.49 6.08 -31.97
CA PHE A 118 13.22 5.23 -32.92
C PHE A 118 13.15 5.76 -34.35
N LYS A 119 12.01 6.32 -34.79
CA LYS A 119 11.82 6.82 -36.13
C LYS A 119 12.41 8.20 -36.35
N VAL A 120 12.55 9.02 -35.31
CA VAL A 120 13.28 10.30 -35.38
C VAL A 120 14.79 10.06 -35.46
N ASN A 121 15.28 9.00 -34.81
CA ASN A 121 16.67 8.52 -34.85
C ASN A 121 17.75 9.55 -34.39
N TYR A 122 17.35 10.69 -33.81
CA TYR A 122 18.31 11.72 -33.39
C TYR A 122 19.21 11.22 -32.22
N TYR A 123 18.59 10.56 -31.21
CA TYR A 123 19.30 9.97 -30.06
C TYR A 123 19.69 8.50 -30.28
N MET A 124 19.67 8.01 -31.51
CA MET A 124 19.94 6.63 -31.88
C MET A 124 20.86 6.51 -33.11
N SER A 125 21.49 7.60 -33.48
CA SER A 125 22.42 7.65 -34.62
C SER A 125 23.70 6.84 -34.37
N LEU A 126 24.18 6.78 -33.13
CA LEU A 126 25.39 6.08 -32.73
C LEU A 126 25.07 4.70 -32.15
N THR A 127 25.94 3.72 -32.39
CA THR A 127 25.74 2.33 -31.94
C THR A 127 25.56 2.22 -30.43
N TYR A 128 26.36 2.92 -29.60
CA TYR A 128 26.23 2.88 -28.16
C TYR A 128 24.89 3.43 -27.67
N GLN A 129 24.35 4.47 -28.32
CA GLN A 129 23.04 5.02 -27.99
C GLN A 129 21.93 4.00 -28.26
N ARG A 130 22.01 3.28 -29.39
CA ARG A 130 21.06 2.18 -29.69
C ARG A 130 21.12 1.08 -28.65
N VAL A 131 22.32 0.65 -28.29
CA VAL A 131 22.51 -0.39 -27.26
C VAL A 131 21.94 0.07 -25.93
N LEU A 132 22.23 1.31 -25.48
CA LEU A 132 21.69 1.86 -24.24
C LEU A 132 20.16 1.84 -24.23
N TRP A 133 19.51 2.32 -25.31
CA TRP A 133 18.05 2.34 -25.39
C TRP A 133 17.43 0.95 -25.48
N LEU A 134 18.07 0.01 -26.16
CA LEU A 134 17.63 -1.38 -26.21
C LEU A 134 17.70 -2.02 -24.82
N VAL A 135 18.79 -1.79 -24.07
CA VAL A 135 18.93 -2.28 -22.70
C VAL A 135 17.86 -1.69 -21.77
N LEU A 136 17.68 -0.37 -21.80
CA LEU A 136 16.65 0.29 -20.98
C LEU A 136 15.23 -0.22 -21.32
N THR A 137 14.91 -0.32 -22.60
CA THR A 137 13.62 -0.85 -23.06
C THR A 137 13.46 -2.31 -22.64
N GLY A 138 14.52 -3.12 -22.74
CA GLY A 138 14.54 -4.50 -22.28
C GLY A 138 14.26 -4.65 -20.78
N ILE A 139 14.85 -3.77 -19.96
CA ILE A 139 14.58 -3.73 -18.50
C ILE A 139 13.09 -3.43 -18.24
N TRP A 140 12.52 -2.43 -18.90
CA TRP A 140 11.10 -2.08 -18.72
C TRP A 140 10.18 -3.25 -19.12
N VAL A 141 10.45 -3.85 -20.28
CA VAL A 141 9.70 -5.03 -20.74
C VAL A 141 9.84 -6.18 -19.75
N ALA A 142 11.03 -6.45 -19.23
CA ALA A 142 11.26 -7.50 -18.23
C ALA A 142 10.48 -7.25 -16.93
N VAL A 143 10.45 -6.00 -16.43
CA VAL A 143 9.64 -5.62 -15.25
C VAL A 143 8.16 -5.84 -15.53
N ILE A 144 7.66 -5.40 -16.68
CA ILE A 144 6.26 -5.58 -17.06
C ILE A 144 5.89 -7.07 -17.16
N LEU A 145 6.73 -7.88 -17.83
CA LEU A 145 6.52 -9.32 -17.93
C LEU A 145 6.55 -10.00 -16.55
N PHE A 146 7.45 -9.56 -15.68
CA PHE A 146 7.46 -10.06 -14.31
C PHE A 146 6.14 -9.77 -13.59
N ILE A 147 5.66 -8.52 -13.61
CA ILE A 147 4.43 -8.12 -12.92
C ILE A 147 3.19 -8.79 -13.52
N ARG A 148 3.10 -8.84 -14.86
CA ARG A 148 1.87 -9.23 -15.56
C ARG A 148 1.80 -10.72 -15.90
N VAL A 149 2.93 -11.41 -15.91
CA VAL A 149 2.98 -12.83 -16.30
C VAL A 149 3.62 -13.68 -15.21
N ALA A 150 4.87 -13.39 -14.84
CA ALA A 150 5.60 -14.28 -13.93
C ALA A 150 4.98 -14.31 -12.53
N ARG A 151 4.61 -13.13 -11.95
CA ARG A 151 3.99 -13.07 -10.63
C ARG A 151 2.65 -13.78 -10.57
N PRO A 152 1.67 -13.55 -11.46
CA PRO A 152 0.43 -14.33 -11.50
C PRO A 152 0.66 -15.83 -11.61
N ILE A 153 1.61 -16.28 -12.43
CA ILE A 153 1.94 -17.70 -12.54
C ILE A 153 2.51 -18.25 -11.20
N ILE A 154 3.36 -17.49 -10.52
CA ILE A 154 3.88 -17.87 -9.20
C ILE A 154 2.74 -17.99 -8.19
N MET A 155 1.80 -17.05 -8.18
CA MET A 155 0.63 -17.07 -7.29
C MET A 155 -0.27 -18.28 -7.58
N LEU A 156 -0.53 -18.60 -8.86
CA LEU A 156 -1.29 -19.81 -9.25
C LEU A 156 -0.65 -21.11 -8.80
N LYS A 157 0.69 -21.15 -8.73
CA LYS A 157 1.44 -22.32 -8.24
C LYS A 157 1.54 -22.40 -6.71
N LYS A 158 1.13 -21.37 -6.02
CA LYS A 158 1.18 -21.25 -4.55
C LYS A 158 -0.14 -20.74 -3.99
N PRO A 159 -1.25 -21.47 -4.24
CA PRO A 159 -2.56 -21.09 -3.73
C PRO A 159 -2.64 -21.26 -2.21
N TYR A 160 -3.56 -20.54 -1.61
CA TYR A 160 -3.99 -20.73 -0.24
C TYR A 160 -5.44 -21.19 -0.24
N ILE A 161 -5.83 -21.99 0.72
CA ILE A 161 -7.21 -22.38 0.96
C ILE A 161 -7.73 -21.69 2.22
N VAL A 162 -9.00 -21.34 2.18
CA VAL A 162 -9.70 -20.83 3.36
C VAL A 162 -9.79 -21.95 4.38
N ASP A 163 -9.24 -21.73 5.57
CA ASP A 163 -9.41 -22.62 6.72
C ASP A 163 -10.76 -22.36 7.38
N HIS A 164 -10.97 -21.11 7.79
CA HIS A 164 -12.27 -20.64 8.29
C HIS A 164 -12.36 -19.11 8.21
N VAL A 165 -13.60 -18.61 8.34
CA VAL A 165 -13.90 -17.19 8.50
C VAL A 165 -14.61 -16.99 9.83
N LYS A 166 -14.09 -16.09 10.66
CA LYS A 166 -14.67 -15.74 11.97
C LYS A 166 -15.27 -14.35 11.89
N LYS A 167 -16.52 -14.18 12.33
CA LYS A 167 -17.14 -12.87 12.48
C LYS A 167 -16.54 -12.17 13.70
N GLU A 168 -16.13 -10.93 13.53
CA GLU A 168 -15.64 -10.05 14.58
C GLU A 168 -16.64 -8.90 14.83
N TYR A 169 -16.36 -8.03 15.83
CA TYR A 169 -17.13 -6.81 16.05
C TYR A 169 -16.87 -5.77 14.94
N GLY A 170 -17.69 -4.73 14.89
CA GLY A 170 -17.50 -3.58 13.99
C GLY A 170 -17.59 -3.91 12.51
N ASP A 171 -18.50 -4.82 12.12
CA ASP A 171 -18.70 -5.29 10.75
C ASP A 171 -17.41 -5.81 10.11
N SER A 172 -16.65 -6.59 10.89
CA SER A 172 -15.36 -7.13 10.48
C SER A 172 -15.37 -8.65 10.48
N TYR A 173 -14.49 -9.25 9.66
CA TYR A 173 -14.32 -10.68 9.54
C TYR A 173 -12.83 -11.03 9.53
N SER A 174 -12.44 -12.00 10.34
CA SER A 174 -11.11 -12.59 10.31
C SER A 174 -11.10 -13.77 9.36
N LEU A 175 -10.30 -13.64 8.28
CA LEU A 175 -10.09 -14.67 7.27
C LEU A 175 -8.80 -15.41 7.59
N TYR A 176 -8.88 -16.71 7.82
CA TYR A 176 -7.73 -17.57 8.07
C TYR A 176 -7.45 -18.45 6.86
N LEU A 177 -6.20 -18.45 6.42
CA LEU A 177 -5.75 -19.11 5.21
C LEU A 177 -4.60 -20.09 5.52
N ARG A 178 -4.64 -21.27 4.90
CA ARG A 178 -3.60 -22.28 4.96
C ARG A 178 -2.95 -22.46 3.59
N PRO A 179 -1.62 -22.57 3.48
CA PRO A 179 -0.97 -22.84 2.20
C PRO A 179 -1.38 -24.23 1.67
N ASP A 180 -1.67 -24.31 0.37
CA ASP A 180 -2.04 -25.55 -0.30
C ASP A 180 -0.90 -26.05 -1.20
N GLY A 181 -0.31 -27.20 -0.83
CA GLY A 181 0.79 -27.84 -1.58
C GLY A 181 2.13 -27.11 -1.52
N HIS A 182 2.29 -26.12 -0.61
CA HIS A 182 3.56 -25.40 -0.41
C HIS A 182 3.75 -24.99 1.06
N LYS A 183 4.95 -24.53 1.41
CA LYS A 183 5.28 -24.15 2.81
C LYS A 183 4.82 -22.74 3.23
N GLY A 184 4.05 -22.04 2.36
CA GLY A 184 3.71 -20.65 2.64
C GLY A 184 4.94 -19.71 2.57
N PHE A 185 4.85 -18.60 3.30
CA PHE A 185 5.95 -17.67 3.51
C PHE A 185 5.96 -17.21 4.98
N LYS A 186 7.14 -16.88 5.48
CA LYS A 186 7.26 -16.31 6.82
C LYS A 186 6.82 -14.86 6.78
N ILE A 187 5.98 -14.47 7.73
CA ILE A 187 5.57 -13.09 7.96
C ILE A 187 6.38 -12.47 9.11
N GLN A 188 6.45 -11.16 9.15
CA GLN A 188 6.86 -10.39 10.31
C GLN A 188 5.65 -9.64 10.83
N ALA A 189 5.52 -9.53 12.15
CA ALA A 189 4.38 -8.86 12.77
C ALA A 189 4.29 -7.39 12.34
N GLY A 190 3.12 -6.96 11.90
CA GLY A 190 2.88 -5.64 11.33
C GLY A 190 2.91 -5.57 9.81
N GLN A 191 3.38 -6.60 9.10
CA GLN A 191 3.36 -6.65 7.64
C GLN A 191 1.96 -6.87 7.07
N PHE A 192 1.83 -6.70 5.74
CA PHE A 192 0.60 -6.91 4.99
C PHE A 192 0.84 -7.72 3.71
N ALA A 193 -0.24 -8.16 3.07
CA ALA A 193 -0.20 -8.83 1.77
C ALA A 193 -1.37 -8.39 0.90
N TRP A 194 -1.23 -8.57 -0.41
CA TRP A 194 -2.31 -8.40 -1.37
C TRP A 194 -3.07 -9.71 -1.53
N ILE A 195 -4.39 -9.64 -1.44
CA ILE A 195 -5.28 -10.80 -1.54
C ILE A 195 -6.16 -10.68 -2.78
N THR A 196 -6.31 -11.77 -3.50
CA THR A 196 -7.34 -11.94 -4.52
C THR A 196 -7.98 -13.32 -4.39
N LYS A 197 -9.31 -13.38 -4.55
CA LYS A 197 -10.10 -14.61 -4.60
C LYS A 197 -10.39 -15.09 -6.01
N GLU A 198 -10.06 -14.27 -6.99
CA GLU A 198 -10.18 -14.56 -8.41
C GLU A 198 -8.82 -14.94 -9.00
N SER A 199 -8.77 -15.24 -10.30
CA SER A 199 -7.50 -15.48 -10.96
C SER A 199 -6.54 -14.28 -10.80
N PRO A 200 -5.27 -14.51 -10.41
CA PRO A 200 -4.27 -13.43 -10.30
C PRO A 200 -4.05 -12.64 -11.60
N PHE A 201 -4.46 -13.17 -12.75
CA PHE A 201 -4.41 -12.46 -14.04
C PHE A 201 -5.52 -11.41 -14.21
N ILE A 202 -6.53 -11.38 -13.34
CA ILE A 202 -7.58 -10.36 -13.35
C ILE A 202 -7.10 -9.08 -12.64
N PHE A 203 -6.04 -9.19 -11.81
CA PHE A 203 -5.45 -8.08 -11.06
C PHE A 203 -6.41 -7.36 -10.10
N ARG A 204 -7.45 -8.04 -9.63
CA ARG A 204 -8.35 -7.59 -8.56
C ARG A 204 -7.79 -8.04 -7.22
N GLU A 205 -6.90 -7.27 -6.70
CA GLU A 205 -6.19 -7.56 -5.46
C GLU A 205 -6.28 -6.37 -4.49
N ASN A 206 -6.46 -6.66 -3.21
CA ASN A 206 -6.59 -5.64 -2.17
C ASN A 206 -5.57 -5.91 -1.05
N PRO A 207 -4.93 -4.87 -0.49
CA PRO A 207 -3.96 -5.01 0.58
C PRO A 207 -4.67 -5.18 1.94
N PHE A 208 -4.19 -6.14 2.74
CA PHE A 208 -4.65 -6.35 4.11
C PHE A 208 -3.48 -6.70 5.01
N SER A 209 -3.43 -6.10 6.20
CA SER A 209 -2.42 -6.40 7.19
C SER A 209 -2.69 -7.77 7.83
N PHE A 210 -1.62 -8.51 8.08
CA PHE A 210 -1.73 -9.74 8.85
C PHE A 210 -2.22 -9.43 10.27
N SER A 211 -3.11 -10.27 10.78
CA SER A 211 -3.60 -10.19 12.17
C SER A 211 -3.11 -11.34 13.03
N THR A 212 -2.50 -12.38 12.43
CA THR A 212 -1.91 -13.51 13.18
C THR A 212 -0.52 -13.18 13.69
N SER A 213 -0.09 -13.90 14.71
CA SER A 213 1.31 -13.92 15.17
C SER A 213 2.25 -14.38 14.05
N SER A 214 3.47 -13.84 14.02
CA SER A 214 4.54 -14.30 13.13
C SER A 214 5.23 -15.58 13.60
N ASP A 215 5.03 -15.98 14.85
CA ASP A 215 5.68 -17.13 15.49
C ASP A 215 4.71 -18.31 15.74
N ARG A 216 3.74 -18.46 14.84
CA ARG A 216 2.82 -19.62 14.89
C ARG A 216 3.49 -20.87 14.30
N ASP A 217 3.17 -22.01 14.90
CA ASP A 217 3.68 -23.32 14.47
C ASP A 217 2.82 -24.00 13.38
N ASP A 218 1.62 -23.43 13.08
CA ASP A 218 0.59 -24.08 12.25
C ASP A 218 0.50 -23.60 10.80
N ASP A 219 1.48 -22.83 10.31
CA ASP A 219 1.52 -22.22 8.95
C ASP A 219 0.28 -21.39 8.58
N LEU A 220 -0.62 -21.11 9.53
CA LEU A 220 -1.85 -20.38 9.32
C LEU A 220 -1.58 -18.88 9.27
N ILE A 221 -2.01 -18.20 8.19
CA ILE A 221 -1.99 -16.75 8.09
C ILE A 221 -3.41 -16.20 8.21
N GLY A 222 -3.58 -15.09 8.91
CA GLY A 222 -4.88 -14.48 9.13
C GLY A 222 -4.89 -13.00 8.80
N PHE A 223 -6.03 -12.56 8.33
CA PHE A 223 -6.31 -11.17 7.97
C PHE A 223 -7.65 -10.77 8.59
N THR A 224 -7.71 -9.61 9.24
CA THR A 224 -9.00 -9.10 9.68
C THR A 224 -9.42 -7.95 8.79
N ILE A 225 -10.60 -8.07 8.24
CA ILE A 225 -11.08 -7.26 7.12
C ILE A 225 -12.43 -6.67 7.50
N LYS A 226 -12.54 -5.34 7.46
CA LYS A 226 -13.79 -4.62 7.66
C LYS A 226 -14.58 -4.54 6.37
N GLU A 227 -15.90 -4.76 6.44
CA GLU A 227 -16.80 -4.64 5.32
C GLU A 227 -16.99 -3.17 4.93
N LEU A 228 -16.30 -2.72 3.86
CA LEU A 228 -16.31 -1.32 3.40
C LEU A 228 -16.65 -1.15 1.92
N GLY A 229 -16.60 -2.21 1.12
CA GLY A 229 -16.80 -2.13 -0.33
C GLY A 229 -16.97 -3.47 -1.01
N ASP A 230 -17.05 -3.45 -2.35
CA ASP A 230 -17.42 -4.63 -3.17
C ASP A 230 -16.59 -5.89 -2.88
N PHE A 231 -15.27 -5.77 -2.68
CA PHE A 231 -14.42 -6.92 -2.36
C PHE A 231 -14.60 -7.36 -0.91
N THR A 232 -14.55 -6.44 0.03
CA THR A 232 -14.56 -6.75 1.47
C THR A 232 -15.89 -7.32 1.93
N SER A 233 -17.01 -6.94 1.29
CA SER A 233 -18.36 -7.49 1.57
C SER A 233 -18.49 -8.97 1.21
N THR A 234 -17.61 -9.50 0.36
CA THR A 234 -17.64 -10.91 -0.05
C THR A 234 -16.79 -11.85 0.81
N ILE A 235 -16.05 -11.33 1.77
CA ILE A 235 -15.20 -12.14 2.66
C ILE A 235 -16.03 -13.06 3.54
N LYS A 236 -17.16 -12.58 4.02
CA LYS A 236 -18.11 -13.35 4.85
C LYS A 236 -18.71 -14.56 4.14
N ASP A 237 -18.72 -14.57 2.81
CA ASP A 237 -19.33 -15.63 1.99
C ASP A 237 -18.32 -16.75 1.66
N LEU A 238 -17.03 -16.56 1.96
CA LEU A 238 -15.98 -17.54 1.74
C LEU A 238 -16.21 -18.76 2.65
N GLN A 239 -16.06 -19.95 2.05
CA GLN A 239 -16.24 -21.22 2.74
C GLN A 239 -14.88 -21.94 2.93
N PRO A 240 -14.75 -22.78 3.98
CA PRO A 240 -13.59 -23.65 4.11
C PRO A 240 -13.33 -24.44 2.83
N GLY A 241 -12.10 -24.41 2.32
CA GLY A 241 -11.71 -25.04 1.06
C GLY A 241 -11.71 -24.11 -0.16
N ASP A 242 -12.28 -22.90 -0.08
CA ASP A 242 -12.21 -21.92 -1.16
C ASP A 242 -10.75 -21.50 -1.42
N THR A 243 -10.40 -21.31 -2.69
CA THR A 243 -9.06 -20.91 -3.09
C THR A 243 -8.89 -19.40 -3.05
N VAL A 244 -7.79 -18.95 -2.44
CA VAL A 244 -7.39 -17.55 -2.36
C VAL A 244 -5.91 -17.44 -2.73
N TYR A 245 -5.53 -16.36 -3.42
CA TYR A 245 -4.15 -16.10 -3.78
C TYR A 245 -3.62 -14.91 -2.99
N VAL A 246 -2.39 -15.06 -2.47
CA VAL A 246 -1.75 -14.07 -1.60
C VAL A 246 -0.39 -13.67 -2.19
N ASP A 247 -0.21 -12.38 -2.40
CA ASP A 247 1.07 -11.77 -2.83
C ASP A 247 1.66 -10.98 -1.67
N GLY A 248 2.73 -11.48 -1.09
CA GLY A 248 3.34 -10.89 0.10
C GLY A 248 4.56 -11.68 0.59
N PRO A 249 5.04 -11.41 1.82
CA PRO A 249 4.67 -10.27 2.66
C PRO A 249 5.31 -8.96 2.18
N TYR A 250 4.71 -7.84 2.56
CA TYR A 250 5.17 -6.47 2.29
C TYR A 250 5.07 -5.62 3.56
N GLY A 251 5.72 -4.45 3.54
CA GLY A 251 5.65 -3.47 4.63
C GLY A 251 6.96 -3.35 5.38
N THR A 252 7.24 -2.11 5.80
CA THR A 252 8.37 -1.75 6.65
C THR A 252 7.96 -1.54 8.10
N PHE A 253 6.65 -1.63 8.37
CA PHE A 253 6.07 -1.58 9.71
C PHE A 253 6.15 -2.99 10.30
N ASN A 254 7.18 -3.28 11.06
CA ASN A 254 7.38 -4.60 11.66
C ASN A 254 8.12 -4.55 13.00
N LEU A 255 7.75 -5.51 13.86
CA LEU A 255 8.31 -5.63 15.20
C LEU A 255 9.80 -5.98 15.23
N ASP A 256 10.27 -6.77 14.24
CA ASP A 256 11.61 -7.36 14.30
C ASP A 256 12.72 -6.32 14.05
N GLU A 257 12.42 -5.22 13.36
CA GLU A 257 13.35 -4.10 13.18
C GLU A 257 13.51 -3.22 14.43
N HIS A 258 12.61 -3.40 15.42
CA HIS A 258 12.55 -2.60 16.66
C HIS A 258 12.52 -3.51 17.90
N TYR A 259 13.28 -4.61 17.83
CA TYR A 259 13.20 -5.67 18.85
C TYR A 259 13.49 -5.18 20.28
N ASP A 260 14.47 -4.26 20.46
CA ASP A 260 14.88 -3.75 21.76
C ASP A 260 14.16 -2.46 22.19
N SER A 261 13.20 -1.99 21.37
CA SER A 261 12.51 -0.72 21.64
C SER A 261 11.25 -0.93 22.48
N ARG A 262 10.89 0.08 23.28
CA ARG A 262 9.58 0.17 23.92
C ARG A 262 8.55 0.64 22.90
N LEU A 263 7.34 0.13 22.94
CA LEU A 263 6.36 0.36 21.88
C LEU A 263 5.18 1.19 22.37
N VAL A 264 4.82 2.18 21.57
CA VAL A 264 3.53 2.86 21.64
C VAL A 264 2.78 2.56 20.36
N LEU A 265 1.75 1.73 20.47
CA LEU A 265 0.91 1.31 19.36
C LEU A 265 -0.36 2.17 19.35
N ILE A 266 -0.72 2.72 18.20
CA ILE A 266 -1.88 3.61 18.08
C ILE A 266 -2.71 3.15 16.89
N ALA A 267 -3.94 2.72 17.13
CA ALA A 267 -4.81 2.27 16.05
C ALA A 267 -6.21 2.90 16.09
N GLY A 268 -6.80 3.04 14.89
CA GLY A 268 -8.19 3.40 14.70
C GLY A 268 -8.98 2.30 13.97
N GLY A 269 -10.04 1.80 14.59
CA GLY A 269 -10.91 0.79 14.01
C GLY A 269 -10.14 -0.45 13.52
N ILE A 270 -10.25 -0.75 12.22
CA ILE A 270 -9.57 -1.92 11.61
C ILE A 270 -8.03 -1.80 11.60
N GLY A 271 -7.47 -0.61 11.88
CA GLY A 271 -6.03 -0.42 12.10
C GLY A 271 -5.47 -1.25 13.26
N SER A 272 -6.33 -1.84 14.08
CA SER A 272 -5.95 -2.81 15.10
C SER A 272 -5.40 -4.12 14.52
N ALA A 273 -5.63 -4.48 13.26
CA ALA A 273 -5.19 -5.76 12.69
C ALA A 273 -3.66 -5.96 12.75
N PRO A 274 -2.81 -5.04 12.23
CA PRO A 274 -1.36 -5.19 12.35
C PRO A 274 -0.87 -5.06 13.81
N VAL A 275 -1.53 -4.23 14.62
CA VAL A 275 -1.23 -4.11 16.04
C VAL A 275 -1.46 -5.44 16.76
N LEU A 276 -2.57 -6.12 16.47
CA LEU A 276 -2.85 -7.42 17.06
C LEU A 276 -1.82 -8.47 16.64
N SER A 277 -1.36 -8.43 15.37
CA SER A 277 -0.25 -9.30 14.93
C SER A 277 1.00 -9.07 15.79
N ILE A 278 1.33 -7.82 16.13
CA ILE A 278 2.45 -7.48 17.01
C ILE A 278 2.22 -8.02 18.42
N LEU A 279 1.06 -7.73 19.02
CA LEU A 279 0.75 -8.15 20.40
C LEU A 279 0.73 -9.68 20.54
N ARG A 280 0.11 -10.39 19.59
CA ARG A 280 0.12 -11.87 19.55
C ARG A 280 1.53 -12.42 19.43
N THR A 281 2.38 -11.80 18.59
CA THR A 281 3.77 -12.21 18.42
C THR A 281 4.59 -11.98 19.69
N MET A 282 4.38 -10.85 20.36
CA MET A 282 5.04 -10.56 21.64
C MET A 282 4.65 -11.59 22.71
N ARG A 283 3.36 -11.93 22.83
CA ARG A 283 2.88 -12.98 23.74
C ARG A 283 3.54 -14.33 23.42
N ASP A 284 3.50 -14.76 22.16
CA ASP A 284 4.01 -16.06 21.73
C ASP A 284 5.54 -16.17 21.90
N ARG A 285 6.26 -15.04 21.86
CA ARG A 285 7.70 -14.93 22.14
C ARG A 285 8.01 -14.78 23.64
N GLY A 286 7.01 -14.61 24.49
CA GLY A 286 7.22 -14.29 25.92
C GLY A 286 7.93 -12.95 26.13
N ARG A 287 7.74 -11.98 25.21
CA ARG A 287 8.33 -10.64 25.33
C ARG A 287 7.59 -9.81 26.37
N CYS A 288 8.34 -9.08 27.19
CA CYS A 288 7.80 -8.26 28.27
C CYS A 288 8.38 -6.83 28.31
N GLU A 289 8.72 -6.26 27.15
CA GLU A 289 9.01 -4.84 27.05
C GLU A 289 7.70 -4.03 27.18
N PRO A 290 7.73 -2.86 27.86
CA PRO A 290 6.54 -2.03 28.03
C PRO A 290 5.90 -1.65 26.71
N VAL A 291 4.59 -1.94 26.59
CA VAL A 291 3.77 -1.60 25.44
C VAL A 291 2.53 -0.85 25.90
N ILE A 292 2.26 0.28 25.24
CA ILE A 292 1.00 1.00 25.43
C ILE A 292 0.26 0.98 24.10
N PHE A 293 -0.98 0.50 24.13
CA PHE A 293 -1.83 0.46 22.95
C PHE A 293 -3.02 1.43 23.08
N PHE A 294 -2.99 2.54 22.35
CA PHE A 294 -4.12 3.45 22.21
C PHE A 294 -5.04 2.98 21.09
N TYR A 295 -6.28 2.66 21.42
CA TYR A 295 -7.24 2.12 20.47
C TYR A 295 -8.48 3.00 20.33
N GLY A 296 -8.52 3.80 19.25
CA GLY A 296 -9.62 4.70 18.92
C GLY A 296 -10.76 4.01 18.15
N ASN A 297 -11.99 4.18 18.61
CA ASN A 297 -13.18 3.66 17.95
C ASN A 297 -14.38 4.60 18.13
N PRO A 298 -15.37 4.59 17.21
CA PRO A 298 -16.59 5.39 17.39
C PRO A 298 -17.42 4.99 18.62
N THR A 299 -17.60 3.68 18.84
CA THR A 299 -18.39 3.12 19.95
C THR A 299 -17.75 1.82 20.44
N TRP A 300 -18.18 1.34 21.60
CA TRP A 300 -17.70 0.08 22.18
C TRP A 300 -18.03 -1.13 21.28
N ASP A 301 -19.17 -1.15 20.62
CA ASP A 301 -19.57 -2.25 19.72
C ASP A 301 -18.73 -2.31 18.44
N MET A 302 -17.97 -1.26 18.15
CA MET A 302 -17.05 -1.20 17.02
C MET A 302 -15.62 -1.62 17.40
N VAL A 303 -15.35 -1.90 18.69
CA VAL A 303 -14.04 -2.36 19.16
C VAL A 303 -13.84 -3.83 18.75
N ILE A 304 -12.98 -4.04 17.75
CA ILE A 304 -12.60 -5.37 17.28
C ILE A 304 -11.68 -6.00 18.34
N TYR A 305 -11.81 -7.31 18.60
CA TYR A 305 -10.97 -8.09 19.52
C TYR A 305 -11.02 -7.64 21.01
N ARG A 306 -12.10 -6.99 21.45
CA ARG A 306 -12.16 -6.43 22.81
C ARG A 306 -11.95 -7.47 23.90
N GLU A 307 -12.47 -8.70 23.75
CA GLU A 307 -12.28 -9.79 24.70
C GLU A 307 -10.81 -10.28 24.66
N GLU A 308 -10.27 -10.48 23.48
CA GLU A 308 -8.88 -10.93 23.31
C GLU A 308 -7.86 -9.89 23.82
N LEU A 309 -8.15 -8.60 23.64
CA LEU A 309 -7.30 -7.54 24.18
C LEU A 309 -7.29 -7.56 25.71
N ALA A 310 -8.43 -7.82 26.35
CA ALA A 310 -8.50 -7.98 27.80
C ALA A 310 -7.76 -9.23 28.29
N GLU A 311 -7.76 -10.32 27.52
CA GLU A 311 -6.96 -11.52 27.79
C GLU A 311 -5.46 -11.21 27.61
N LEU A 312 -5.08 -10.52 26.54
CA LEU A 312 -3.69 -10.14 26.28
C LEU A 312 -3.10 -9.23 27.37
N GLU A 313 -3.90 -8.31 27.95
CA GLU A 313 -3.46 -7.51 29.10
C GLU A 313 -3.22 -8.36 30.37
N GLN A 314 -3.86 -9.51 30.49
CA GLN A 314 -3.60 -10.45 31.59
C GLN A 314 -2.40 -11.35 31.31
N ASP A 315 -2.23 -11.77 30.05
CA ASP A 315 -1.15 -12.68 29.64
C ASP A 315 0.20 -11.97 29.46
N VAL A 316 0.18 -10.65 29.18
CA VAL A 316 1.36 -9.82 28.89
C VAL A 316 1.42 -8.69 29.92
N ASP A 317 2.04 -8.94 31.07
CA ASP A 317 2.13 -8.02 32.23
C ASP A 317 2.59 -6.58 31.88
N CYS A 318 3.26 -6.42 30.76
CA CYS A 318 3.82 -5.13 30.28
C CYS A 318 2.93 -4.42 29.25
N LEU A 319 1.77 -4.97 28.88
CA LEU A 319 0.81 -4.36 27.98
C LEU A 319 -0.22 -3.52 28.75
N LYS A 320 -0.45 -2.30 28.28
CA LYS A 320 -1.56 -1.45 28.71
C LYS A 320 -2.40 -1.05 27.51
N VAL A 321 -3.69 -1.38 27.51
CA VAL A 321 -4.63 -0.96 26.46
C VAL A 321 -5.43 0.26 26.94
N VAL A 322 -5.40 1.33 26.14
CA VAL A 322 -6.13 2.57 26.37
C VAL A 322 -7.20 2.71 25.29
N HIS A 323 -8.43 2.36 25.65
CA HIS A 323 -9.58 2.54 24.76
C HIS A 323 -10.02 4.01 24.73
N VAL A 324 -10.14 4.58 23.54
CA VAL A 324 -10.61 5.94 23.29
C VAL A 324 -11.87 5.88 22.42
N LEU A 325 -13.03 6.27 22.97
CA LEU A 325 -14.32 6.17 22.30
C LEU A 325 -14.90 7.57 22.01
N GLU A 326 -15.30 7.79 20.75
CA GLU A 326 -15.98 9.04 20.37
C GLU A 326 -17.32 9.18 21.11
N ARG A 327 -18.07 8.10 21.17
CA ARG A 327 -19.40 7.99 21.79
C ARG A 327 -19.43 6.78 22.72
N PRO A 328 -18.89 6.92 23.94
CA PRO A 328 -18.87 5.82 24.90
C PRO A 328 -20.27 5.52 25.46
N PRO A 329 -20.47 4.31 26.05
CA PRO A 329 -21.67 4.00 26.81
C PRO A 329 -21.80 4.90 28.07
N GLU A 330 -22.97 4.91 28.71
CA GLU A 330 -23.25 5.76 29.89
C GLU A 330 -22.27 5.52 31.02
N VAL A 331 -21.92 4.25 31.25
CA VAL A 331 -20.90 3.86 32.24
C VAL A 331 -19.62 3.54 31.49
N TRP A 332 -18.68 4.49 31.47
CA TRP A 332 -17.40 4.37 30.78
C TRP A 332 -16.27 4.97 31.60
N GLU A 333 -15.27 4.14 31.91
CA GLU A 333 -14.08 4.51 32.69
C GLU A 333 -12.86 4.86 31.82
N GLY A 334 -12.91 4.55 30.50
CA GLY A 334 -11.85 4.85 29.56
C GLY A 334 -11.89 6.28 29.02
N GLU A 335 -11.02 6.56 28.05
CA GLU A 335 -10.90 7.88 27.43
C GLU A 335 -12.07 8.17 26.47
N LYS A 336 -12.42 9.48 26.32
CA LYS A 336 -13.52 9.95 25.50
C LYS A 336 -13.02 10.86 24.39
N GLY A 337 -13.64 10.77 23.21
CA GLY A 337 -13.35 11.60 22.05
C GLY A 337 -12.35 10.97 21.11
N PHE A 338 -11.40 11.78 20.62
CA PHE A 338 -10.34 11.36 19.70
C PHE A 338 -9.00 11.27 20.44
N ILE A 339 -8.05 10.53 19.87
CA ILE A 339 -6.69 10.44 20.41
C ILE A 339 -6.00 11.79 20.20
N THR A 340 -5.84 12.55 21.28
CA THR A 340 -5.24 13.89 21.31
C THR A 340 -3.91 13.90 22.05
N ALA A 341 -3.14 15.00 21.95
CA ALA A 341 -1.90 15.17 22.70
C ALA A 341 -2.13 15.04 24.23
N ASP A 342 -3.26 15.53 24.75
CA ASP A 342 -3.58 15.43 26.18
C ASP A 342 -3.84 13.99 26.62
N ILE A 343 -4.54 13.20 25.79
CA ILE A 343 -4.77 11.77 26.07
C ILE A 343 -3.44 11.02 26.01
N LEU A 344 -2.62 11.26 24.99
CA LEU A 344 -1.29 10.65 24.89
C LEU A 344 -0.44 11.01 26.12
N ALA A 345 -0.37 12.28 26.50
CA ALA A 345 0.44 12.75 27.62
C ALA A 345 0.01 12.14 28.97
N ARG A 346 -1.29 11.88 29.20
CA ARG A 346 -1.77 11.25 30.45
C ARG A 346 -1.33 9.80 30.61
N HIS A 347 -1.09 9.10 29.51
CA HIS A 347 -0.81 7.66 29.55
C HIS A 347 0.65 7.33 29.18
N LEU A 348 1.35 8.22 28.49
CA LEU A 348 2.77 8.04 28.21
C LEU A 348 3.57 8.13 29.52
N PRO A 349 4.59 7.29 29.72
CA PRO A 349 5.50 7.40 30.86
C PRO A 349 6.24 8.74 30.82
N GLU A 350 6.56 9.30 32.00
CA GLU A 350 7.31 10.57 32.10
C GLU A 350 8.67 10.53 31.39
N ASP A 351 9.26 9.35 31.29
CA ASP A 351 10.57 9.10 30.64
C ASP A 351 10.49 8.76 29.14
N TYR A 352 9.31 8.90 28.50
CA TYR A 352 9.15 8.55 27.07
C TYR A 352 10.11 9.30 26.14
N LYS A 353 10.65 10.45 26.55
CA LYS A 353 11.66 11.21 25.82
C LYS A 353 13.07 10.66 26.03
N GLN A 354 13.35 10.02 27.17
CA GLN A 354 14.67 9.54 27.57
C GLN A 354 14.98 8.14 27.02
N TRP A 355 13.95 7.29 26.91
CA TRP A 355 14.07 5.94 26.38
C TRP A 355 13.75 5.88 24.89
N GLU A 356 14.20 4.80 24.24
CA GLU A 356 13.92 4.56 22.84
C GLU A 356 12.50 4.00 22.66
N TYR A 357 11.52 4.89 22.65
CA TYR A 357 10.14 4.57 22.28
C TYR A 357 9.95 4.69 20.79
N ILE A 358 9.27 3.70 20.20
CA ILE A 358 8.84 3.69 18.82
C ILE A 358 7.31 3.76 18.78
N PHE A 359 6.79 4.63 17.94
CA PHE A 359 5.37 4.89 17.78
C PHE A 359 4.88 4.27 16.47
N PHE A 360 4.04 3.24 16.56
CA PHE A 360 3.39 2.63 15.40
C PHE A 360 1.95 3.11 15.29
N LEU A 361 1.62 3.74 14.15
CA LEU A 361 0.32 4.32 13.88
C LEU A 361 -0.34 3.55 12.73
N CYS A 362 -1.60 3.12 12.93
CA CYS A 362 -2.37 2.46 11.88
C CYS A 362 -3.85 2.81 11.94
N GLY A 363 -4.42 3.30 10.83
CA GLY A 363 -5.83 3.69 10.78
C GLY A 363 -6.17 4.65 9.65
N PRO A 364 -7.35 5.30 9.74
CA PRO A 364 -7.78 6.29 8.76
C PRO A 364 -6.85 7.50 8.68
N MET A 365 -6.64 8.03 7.49
CA MET A 365 -5.74 9.17 7.24
C MET A 365 -5.99 10.37 8.16
N PRO A 366 -7.25 10.82 8.41
CA PRO A 366 -7.48 11.94 9.30
C PRO A 366 -6.98 11.69 10.73
N MET A 367 -7.15 10.46 11.24
CA MET A 367 -6.64 10.07 12.55
C MET A 367 -5.12 10.08 12.59
N ILE A 368 -4.46 9.47 11.59
CA ILE A 368 -2.99 9.43 11.52
C ILE A 368 -2.42 10.85 11.52
N GLN A 369 -2.93 11.73 10.67
CA GLN A 369 -2.48 13.13 10.62
C GLN A 369 -2.66 13.87 11.94
N ALA A 370 -3.80 13.67 12.61
CA ALA A 370 -4.07 14.28 13.91
C ALA A 370 -3.11 13.76 15.00
N VAL A 371 -2.85 12.45 15.00
CA VAL A 371 -1.95 11.81 15.97
C VAL A 371 -0.49 12.15 15.69
N GLU A 372 -0.04 12.19 14.43
CA GLU A 372 1.30 12.68 14.05
C GLU A 372 1.49 14.11 14.57
N GLY A 373 0.51 15.01 14.34
CA GLY A 373 0.56 16.36 14.89
C GLY A 373 0.57 16.41 16.42
N ALA A 374 -0.19 15.53 17.08
CA ALA A 374 -0.18 15.42 18.54
C ALA A 374 1.15 14.95 19.10
N LEU A 375 1.80 13.97 18.44
CA LEU A 375 3.13 13.48 18.81
C LEU A 375 4.21 14.55 18.62
N HIS A 376 4.14 15.36 17.55
CA HIS A 376 5.05 16.49 17.35
C HIS A 376 4.89 17.55 18.45
N ASN A 377 3.65 17.82 18.88
CA ASN A 377 3.39 18.73 20.03
C ASN A 377 3.97 18.18 21.35
N LEU A 378 4.22 16.89 21.43
CA LEU A 378 4.89 16.22 22.54
C LEU A 378 6.41 16.04 22.32
N ASP A 379 6.98 16.70 21.31
CA ASP A 379 8.39 16.67 20.93
C ASP A 379 8.91 15.28 20.46
N VAL A 380 8.01 14.44 19.96
CA VAL A 380 8.41 13.15 19.34
C VAL A 380 8.90 13.43 17.92
N VAL A 381 10.10 12.94 17.60
CA VAL A 381 10.74 13.15 16.30
C VAL A 381 10.23 12.16 15.25
N ASP A 382 10.18 12.59 13.98
CA ASP A 382 9.67 11.79 12.84
C ASP A 382 10.36 10.42 12.70
N THR A 383 11.63 10.31 13.05
CA THR A 383 12.38 9.04 12.94
C THR A 383 11.88 7.95 13.89
N LYS A 384 11.07 8.30 14.89
CA LYS A 384 10.46 7.39 15.85
C LYS A 384 9.00 7.08 15.52
N ILE A 385 8.41 7.72 14.51
CA ILE A 385 7.01 7.57 14.13
C ILE A 385 6.93 6.75 12.84
N PHE A 386 6.26 5.60 12.92
CA PHE A 386 6.00 4.72 11.80
C PHE A 386 4.49 4.65 11.57
N SER A 387 4.03 5.11 10.43
CA SER A 387 2.61 5.10 10.09
C SER A 387 2.30 4.23 8.89
N GLU A 388 1.24 3.44 8.96
CA GLU A 388 0.68 2.67 7.85
C GLU A 388 -0.72 3.22 7.52
N LYS A 389 -0.85 3.75 6.31
CA LYS A 389 -2.06 4.43 5.86
C LYS A 389 -2.87 3.51 4.94
N TYR A 390 -4.16 3.31 5.23
CA TYR A 390 -5.02 2.41 4.45
C TYR A 390 -5.51 2.97 3.10
N GLU A 391 -5.16 4.20 2.74
CA GLU A 391 -5.54 4.81 1.46
C GLU A 391 -4.49 4.50 0.37
N MET A 392 -4.36 3.22 -0.01
CA MET A 392 -3.53 2.81 -1.15
C MET A 392 -4.34 2.61 -2.44
N ALA A 393 -5.59 3.07 -2.51
CA ALA A 393 -6.47 2.91 -3.67
C ALA A 393 -7.07 4.25 -4.14
#